data_6e22c16735901b0c766a71fe4cc98d4b
#
_entry.id   6e22c16735901b0c766a71fe4cc98d4b
#
_cell.length_a   1.000
_cell.length_b   1.000
_cell.length_c   1.000
_cell.angle_alpha   90.00
_cell.angle_beta   90.00
_cell.angle_gamma   90.00
#
_symmetry.space_group_name_H-M   'P 1'
#
loop_
_entity.id
_entity.type
_entity.pdbx_description
1 polymer ?
#
loop_
_entity_poly.entity_id
_entity_poly.type
_entity_poly.pdbx_seq_one_letter_code
_entity_poly.pdbx_strand_id
1 'polypeptide(L)'
;IHVIWKNTSGYDNLNNAIQDGYGIPDVVQLEYYALRQYAVSGQLVAITGRTEGYGDFYTPGTWASVQLNGRVYGLPMDSGPMAFFYNDSVFEQVGIDASKIRTWDDYYEAAKKLKSIGVYIAADSGDASFYDTMIWLAGGRPFSTSNDGKNVTINLTDDEGTRTFTEFWQKMIDEGLVATNLTTWSDGWKEAVGEGKIASMFSGAWLPSLLMSNLPGTAGLWRVAQMPTPDGSYTTSENGGSALAVLQRSRKPEASYRFIEYACHNAEGIKARVDGGAFPADNITLSDREFLRKTTVTDERGIEIPYFGGQEYNRVLSQAAENVSTGYQYLPFEVYARSDFRTTVGKAYKWSSRLRKEQDRLNIIAAGGKVSDKSAIGDALKETDSADRLKLKSGIALWQKDLKEYGANQGFTIQ
;
A
#
# COMPACT_ATOMS: atom_id res chain seq x y z
N ILE A 1 8.37 28.13 -17.82
CA ILE A 1 9.22 27.10 -17.20
C ILE A 1 9.37 25.96 -18.19
N HIS A 2 10.60 25.56 -18.47
CA HIS A 2 10.89 24.37 -19.26
C HIS A 2 11.26 23.23 -18.28
N VAL A 3 10.54 22.11 -18.36
CA VAL A 3 10.72 20.95 -17.48
C VAL A 3 11.53 19.88 -18.21
N ILE A 4 12.64 19.47 -17.63
CA ILE A 4 13.44 18.34 -18.10
C ILE A 4 13.14 17.16 -17.20
N TRP A 5 12.49 16.14 -17.74
CA TRP A 5 12.17 14.94 -17.02
C TRP A 5 13.36 13.99 -16.90
N LYS A 6 13.57 13.49 -15.69
CA LYS A 6 14.55 12.44 -15.43
C LYS A 6 13.88 11.33 -14.64
N ASN A 7 13.82 10.15 -15.23
CA ASN A 7 13.35 8.98 -14.50
C ASN A 7 14.50 8.40 -13.69
N THR A 8 14.31 8.35 -12.37
CA THR A 8 15.23 7.67 -11.46
C THR A 8 14.45 6.49 -10.87
N SER A 9 14.68 5.28 -11.35
CA SER A 9 14.05 4.09 -10.78
C SER A 9 14.50 3.89 -9.33
N GLY A 10 13.58 4.13 -8.38
CA GLY A 10 13.84 4.04 -6.95
C GLY A 10 14.63 5.24 -6.39
N TYR A 11 14.93 5.16 -5.09
CA TYR A 11 15.57 6.26 -4.36
C TYR A 11 17.10 6.24 -4.37
N ASP A 12 17.73 5.15 -4.79
CA ASP A 12 19.18 5.01 -4.79
C ASP A 12 19.88 6.05 -5.68
N ASN A 13 19.35 6.31 -6.86
CA ASN A 13 19.89 7.32 -7.76
C ASN A 13 19.76 8.74 -7.21
N LEU A 14 18.67 9.04 -6.51
CA LEU A 14 18.50 10.31 -5.83
C LEU A 14 19.48 10.45 -4.67
N ASN A 15 19.63 9.42 -3.85
CA ASN A 15 20.55 9.39 -2.73
C ASN A 15 22.00 9.56 -3.20
N ASN A 16 22.39 8.86 -4.27
CA ASN A 16 23.72 9.00 -4.87
C ASN A 16 23.95 10.42 -5.39
N ALA A 17 22.99 11.01 -6.12
CA ALA A 17 23.11 12.38 -6.60
C ALA A 17 23.29 13.40 -5.46
N ILE A 18 22.53 13.22 -4.36
CA ILE A 18 22.66 14.06 -3.16
C ILE A 18 24.03 13.88 -2.52
N GLN A 19 24.51 12.65 -2.38
CA GLN A 19 25.80 12.33 -1.77
C GLN A 19 26.95 12.86 -2.61
N ASP A 20 26.92 12.64 -3.92
CA ASP A 20 27.98 13.06 -4.85
C ASP A 20 27.97 14.56 -5.13
N GLY A 21 26.85 15.23 -4.83
CA GLY A 21 26.68 16.66 -5.10
C GLY A 21 26.53 17.01 -6.59
N TYR A 22 26.25 16.02 -7.43
CA TYR A 22 26.13 16.18 -8.87
C TYR A 22 24.83 15.57 -9.41
N GLY A 23 24.21 16.27 -10.37
CA GLY A 23 22.98 15.79 -11.01
C GLY A 23 21.74 15.83 -10.10
N ILE A 24 21.80 16.63 -9.04
CA ILE A 24 20.68 16.81 -8.11
C ILE A 24 19.50 17.46 -8.85
N PRO A 25 18.31 16.89 -8.85
CA PRO A 25 17.14 17.52 -9.46
C PRO A 25 16.67 18.74 -8.66
N ASP A 26 15.98 19.66 -9.30
CA ASP A 26 15.35 20.81 -8.63
C ASP A 26 14.09 20.40 -7.88
N VAL A 27 13.27 19.53 -8.50
CA VAL A 27 12.02 18.99 -7.97
C VAL A 27 12.09 17.48 -7.98
N VAL A 28 11.52 16.84 -6.96
CA VAL A 28 11.43 15.39 -6.87
C VAL A 28 10.02 14.97 -6.51
N GLN A 29 9.56 13.88 -7.13
CA GLN A 29 8.37 13.16 -6.69
C GLN A 29 8.79 12.18 -5.60
N LEU A 30 8.19 12.30 -4.43
CA LEU A 30 8.40 11.43 -3.28
C LEU A 30 7.09 10.78 -2.87
N GLU A 31 7.10 9.48 -2.75
CA GLU A 31 6.00 8.78 -2.10
C GLU A 31 5.91 9.21 -0.64
N TYR A 32 4.70 9.23 -0.07
CA TYR A 32 4.51 9.72 1.30
C TYR A 32 5.35 8.96 2.33
N TYR A 33 5.58 7.67 2.12
CA TYR A 33 6.40 6.89 3.02
C TYR A 33 7.88 7.33 3.04
N ALA A 34 8.37 7.90 1.95
CA ALA A 34 9.77 8.33 1.81
C ALA A 34 9.98 9.81 2.17
N LEU A 35 8.95 10.63 2.07
CA LEU A 35 9.09 12.10 2.24
C LEU A 35 9.70 12.46 3.60
N ARG A 36 9.28 11.80 4.68
CA ARG A 36 9.79 12.09 6.03
C ARG A 36 11.30 11.90 6.13
N GLN A 37 11.84 10.88 5.49
CA GLN A 37 13.29 10.61 5.47
C GLN A 37 14.08 11.79 4.89
N TYR A 38 13.61 12.35 3.80
CA TYR A 38 14.27 13.50 3.16
C TYR A 38 14.04 14.81 3.93
N ALA A 39 12.88 14.98 4.55
CA ALA A 39 12.58 16.14 5.39
C ALA A 39 13.46 16.15 6.65
N VAL A 40 13.55 15.03 7.37
CA VAL A 40 14.37 14.88 8.59
C VAL A 40 15.85 15.11 8.31
N SER A 41 16.35 14.64 7.17
CA SER A 41 17.75 14.80 6.78
C SER A 41 18.08 16.18 6.19
N GLY A 42 17.12 17.12 6.18
CA GLY A 42 17.35 18.49 5.70
C GLY A 42 17.51 18.61 4.17
N GLN A 43 17.04 17.63 3.42
CA GLN A 43 17.18 17.62 1.96
C GLN A 43 16.06 18.39 1.23
N LEU A 44 14.99 18.72 1.91
CA LEU A 44 13.82 19.38 1.32
C LEU A 44 13.68 20.81 1.80
N VAL A 45 13.22 21.68 0.92
CA VAL A 45 12.84 23.04 1.25
C VAL A 45 11.52 23.02 2.02
N ALA A 46 11.48 23.66 3.19
CA ALA A 46 10.22 23.93 3.89
C ALA A 46 9.45 25.03 3.15
N ILE A 47 8.24 24.73 2.72
CA ILE A 47 7.38 25.65 1.95
C ILE A 47 6.22 26.21 2.77
N THR A 48 6.26 26.06 4.07
CA THR A 48 5.17 26.41 5.02
C THR A 48 4.63 27.84 4.80
N GLY A 49 5.51 28.83 4.64
CA GLY A 49 5.12 30.22 4.46
C GLY A 49 4.39 30.51 3.13
N ARG A 50 4.38 29.59 2.19
CA ARG A 50 3.72 29.71 0.90
C ARG A 50 2.41 28.94 0.81
N THR A 51 2.05 28.20 1.86
CA THR A 51 0.93 27.23 1.88
C THR A 51 -0.17 27.60 2.87
N GLU A 52 -0.24 28.86 3.27
CA GLU A 52 -1.31 29.34 4.13
C GLU A 52 -2.68 29.11 3.47
N GLY A 53 -3.59 28.47 4.20
CA GLY A 53 -4.92 28.11 3.70
C GLY A 53 -4.99 26.84 2.84
N TYR A 54 -3.87 26.17 2.56
CA TYR A 54 -3.88 24.95 1.74
C TYR A 54 -4.42 23.71 2.46
N GLY A 55 -4.49 23.74 3.79
CA GLY A 55 -5.00 22.61 4.59
C GLY A 55 -6.42 22.20 4.26
N ASP A 56 -7.30 23.15 3.90
CA ASP A 56 -8.68 22.87 3.50
C ASP A 56 -8.81 22.45 2.03
N PHE A 57 -7.77 22.68 1.25
CA PHE A 57 -7.75 22.31 -0.17
C PHE A 57 -7.47 20.82 -0.37
N TYR A 58 -6.60 20.25 0.44
CA TYR A 58 -6.23 18.82 0.35
C TYR A 58 -6.99 17.97 1.36
N THR A 59 -7.05 16.67 1.10
CA THR A 59 -7.58 15.71 2.08
C THR A 59 -6.74 15.72 3.35
N PRO A 60 -7.35 15.46 4.53
CA PRO A 60 -6.62 15.45 5.80
C PRO A 60 -5.43 14.48 5.80
N GLY A 61 -5.59 13.29 5.23
CA GLY A 61 -4.55 12.27 5.16
C GLY A 61 -3.34 12.70 4.33
N THR A 62 -3.55 13.22 3.13
CA THR A 62 -2.45 13.67 2.26
C THR A 62 -1.77 14.92 2.80
N TRP A 63 -2.55 15.87 3.36
CA TRP A 63 -1.99 17.08 3.94
C TRP A 63 -1.13 16.78 5.19
N ALA A 64 -1.57 15.85 6.03
CA ALA A 64 -0.77 15.38 7.15
C ALA A 64 0.53 14.70 6.69
N SER A 65 0.49 13.96 5.58
CA SER A 65 1.63 13.20 5.05
C SER A 65 2.77 14.06 4.52
N VAL A 66 2.52 15.32 4.14
CA VAL A 66 3.55 16.26 3.67
C VAL A 66 4.09 17.17 4.76
N GLN A 67 3.64 16.97 6.00
CA GLN A 67 4.02 17.79 7.14
C GLN A 67 4.92 17.04 8.12
N LEU A 68 5.86 17.77 8.68
CA LEU A 68 6.69 17.34 9.80
C LEU A 68 6.89 18.52 10.72
N ASN A 69 6.50 18.39 12.00
CA ASN A 69 6.63 19.47 12.98
C ASN A 69 5.93 20.79 12.63
N GLY A 70 4.76 20.71 12.04
CA GLY A 70 4.03 21.89 11.59
C GLY A 70 4.65 22.59 10.38
N ARG A 71 5.69 21.99 9.78
CA ARG A 71 6.30 22.49 8.54
C ARG A 71 5.84 21.64 7.36
N VAL A 72 5.58 22.29 6.25
CA VAL A 72 5.18 21.66 4.97
C VAL A 72 6.41 21.48 4.10
N TYR A 73 6.62 20.25 3.60
CA TYR A 73 7.81 19.90 2.80
C TYR A 73 7.50 19.47 1.37
N GLY A 74 6.25 19.50 0.97
CA GLY A 74 5.83 19.19 -0.39
C GLY A 74 4.35 19.47 -0.58
N LEU A 75 3.89 19.40 -1.82
CA LEU A 75 2.46 19.49 -2.13
C LEU A 75 1.94 18.12 -2.56
N PRO A 76 0.79 17.67 -2.03
CA PRO A 76 0.18 16.41 -2.46
C PRO A 76 -0.09 16.40 -3.96
N MET A 77 0.43 15.38 -4.64
CA MET A 77 0.26 15.20 -6.08
C MET A 77 -0.88 14.24 -6.40
N ASP A 78 -0.97 13.17 -5.66
CA ASP A 78 -2.00 12.15 -5.78
C ASP A 78 -2.25 11.49 -4.42
N SER A 79 -3.20 10.56 -4.37
CA SER A 79 -3.50 9.84 -3.14
C SER A 79 -3.87 8.39 -3.41
N GLY A 80 -3.76 7.55 -2.38
CA GLY A 80 -4.04 6.13 -2.45
C GLY A 80 -4.91 5.64 -1.31
N PRO A 81 -6.08 6.25 -1.04
CA PRO A 81 -6.97 5.73 0.00
C PRO A 81 -7.30 4.27 -0.30
N MET A 82 -7.23 3.44 0.73
CA MET A 82 -7.49 2.02 0.60
C MET A 82 -8.97 1.72 0.44
N ALA A 83 -9.28 0.84 -0.48
CA ALA A 83 -10.62 0.31 -0.72
C ALA A 83 -10.59 -1.18 -1.00
N PHE A 84 -11.76 -1.80 -0.94
CA PHE A 84 -11.98 -3.20 -1.21
C PHE A 84 -12.46 -3.39 -2.65
N PHE A 85 -11.57 -3.91 -3.49
CA PHE A 85 -11.86 -4.24 -4.88
C PHE A 85 -12.15 -5.73 -5.00
N TYR A 86 -13.26 -6.11 -5.61
CA TYR A 86 -13.67 -7.51 -5.68
C TYR A 86 -14.30 -7.87 -7.01
N ASN A 87 -14.10 -9.11 -7.43
CA ASN A 87 -14.76 -9.68 -8.59
C ASN A 87 -16.14 -10.19 -8.17
N ASP A 88 -17.17 -9.41 -8.51
CA ASP A 88 -18.55 -9.66 -8.11
C ASP A 88 -19.05 -11.03 -8.59
N SER A 89 -18.68 -11.42 -9.81
CA SER A 89 -19.08 -12.71 -10.38
C SER A 89 -18.56 -13.92 -9.60
N VAL A 90 -17.39 -13.79 -8.99
CA VAL A 90 -16.80 -14.86 -8.16
C VAL A 90 -17.52 -14.98 -6.82
N PHE A 91 -17.86 -13.86 -6.18
CA PHE A 91 -18.64 -13.86 -4.94
C PHE A 91 -20.07 -14.36 -5.15
N GLU A 92 -20.68 -14.06 -6.30
CA GLU A 92 -22.01 -14.58 -6.66
C GLU A 92 -22.03 -16.11 -6.72
N GLN A 93 -20.95 -16.76 -7.15
CA GLN A 93 -20.86 -18.23 -7.20
C GLN A 93 -21.04 -18.89 -5.84
N VAL A 94 -20.74 -18.20 -4.76
CA VAL A 94 -20.92 -18.69 -3.38
C VAL A 94 -22.05 -17.99 -2.64
N GLY A 95 -22.88 -17.23 -3.36
CA GLY A 95 -24.08 -16.57 -2.82
C GLY A 95 -23.78 -15.41 -1.86
N ILE A 96 -22.64 -14.74 -2.03
CA ILE A 96 -22.20 -13.62 -1.19
C ILE A 96 -22.35 -12.30 -1.96
N ASP A 97 -23.01 -11.34 -1.33
CA ASP A 97 -22.96 -9.93 -1.72
C ASP A 97 -21.75 -9.27 -1.03
N ALA A 98 -20.64 -9.15 -1.75
CA ALA A 98 -19.40 -8.62 -1.18
C ALA A 98 -19.50 -7.14 -0.77
N SER A 99 -20.48 -6.38 -1.28
CA SER A 99 -20.74 -4.99 -0.85
C SER A 99 -21.14 -4.87 0.62
N LYS A 100 -21.61 -5.98 1.21
CA LYS A 100 -22.06 -6.05 2.61
C LYS A 100 -20.98 -6.53 3.59
N ILE A 101 -19.79 -6.85 3.11
CA ILE A 101 -18.66 -7.20 3.96
C ILE A 101 -18.18 -5.93 4.66
N ARG A 102 -18.36 -5.85 5.98
CA ARG A 102 -17.99 -4.68 6.78
C ARG A 102 -16.93 -4.96 7.83
N THR A 103 -16.95 -6.17 8.42
CA THR A 103 -16.00 -6.58 9.44
C THR A 103 -14.97 -7.57 8.88
N TRP A 104 -13.85 -7.72 9.58
CA TRP A 104 -12.90 -8.78 9.25
C TRP A 104 -13.49 -10.17 9.48
N ASP A 105 -14.45 -10.32 10.40
CA ASP A 105 -15.19 -11.57 10.55
C ASP A 105 -16.06 -11.87 9.32
N ASP A 106 -16.75 -10.88 8.77
CA ASP A 106 -17.49 -11.03 7.49
C ASP A 106 -16.55 -11.47 6.36
N TYR A 107 -15.40 -10.83 6.27
CA TYR A 107 -14.37 -11.14 5.26
C TYR A 107 -13.84 -12.58 5.42
N TYR A 108 -13.58 -13.00 6.66
CA TYR A 108 -13.17 -14.37 6.98
C TYR A 108 -14.24 -15.41 6.60
N GLU A 109 -15.49 -15.18 6.92
CA GLU A 109 -16.60 -16.08 6.55
C GLU A 109 -16.75 -16.20 5.03
N ALA A 110 -16.63 -15.07 4.32
CA ALA A 110 -16.61 -15.07 2.86
C ALA A 110 -15.43 -15.86 2.29
N ALA A 111 -14.26 -15.70 2.88
CA ALA A 111 -13.05 -16.41 2.47
C ALA A 111 -13.18 -17.94 2.60
N LYS A 112 -13.82 -18.43 3.65
CA LYS A 112 -14.08 -19.87 3.84
C LYS A 112 -15.00 -20.42 2.76
N LYS A 113 -16.06 -19.69 2.41
CA LYS A 113 -16.96 -20.10 1.32
C LYS A 113 -16.24 -20.13 -0.04
N LEU A 114 -15.42 -19.13 -0.33
CA LEU A 114 -14.61 -19.09 -1.54
C LEU A 114 -13.64 -20.26 -1.62
N LYS A 115 -13.00 -20.59 -0.50
CA LYS A 115 -12.10 -21.74 -0.43
C LYS A 115 -12.82 -23.04 -0.79
N SER A 116 -14.09 -23.21 -0.42
CA SER A 116 -14.86 -24.41 -0.73
C SER A 116 -15.03 -24.68 -2.23
N ILE A 117 -14.87 -23.67 -3.07
CA ILE A 117 -14.85 -23.78 -4.53
C ILE A 117 -13.46 -23.63 -5.15
N GLY A 118 -12.41 -23.69 -4.34
CA GLY A 118 -11.02 -23.60 -4.80
C GLY A 118 -10.54 -22.20 -5.10
N VAL A 119 -11.16 -21.17 -4.51
CA VAL A 119 -10.83 -19.76 -4.72
C VAL A 119 -10.20 -19.18 -3.45
N TYR A 120 -9.10 -18.43 -3.61
CA TYR A 120 -8.54 -17.58 -2.57
C TYR A 120 -9.23 -16.24 -2.55
N ILE A 121 -9.53 -15.70 -1.36
CA ILE A 121 -10.13 -14.37 -1.27
C ILE A 121 -9.15 -13.28 -1.70
N ALA A 122 -7.86 -13.47 -1.46
CA ALA A 122 -6.79 -12.56 -1.84
C ALA A 122 -5.46 -13.29 -2.02
N ALA A 123 -4.47 -12.59 -2.55
CA ALA A 123 -3.08 -13.04 -2.60
C ALA A 123 -2.18 -12.03 -1.91
N ASP A 124 -1.22 -12.50 -1.11
CA ASP A 124 -0.20 -11.70 -0.45
C ASP A 124 1.05 -12.56 -0.23
N SER A 125 2.13 -12.21 -0.89
CA SER A 125 3.43 -12.90 -0.76
C SER A 125 4.40 -12.23 0.21
N GLY A 126 3.93 -11.26 0.99
CA GLY A 126 4.73 -10.52 1.95
C GLY A 126 5.16 -9.15 1.45
N ASP A 127 4.21 -8.27 1.16
CA ASP A 127 4.44 -6.90 0.75
C ASP A 127 4.44 -5.97 1.98
N ALA A 128 5.56 -5.29 2.21
CA ALA A 128 5.72 -4.35 3.33
C ALA A 128 4.73 -3.18 3.25
N SER A 129 4.46 -2.66 2.05
CA SER A 129 3.54 -1.54 1.91
C SER A 129 2.11 -1.91 2.26
N PHE A 130 1.69 -3.12 1.88
CA PHE A 130 0.39 -3.67 2.27
C PHE A 130 0.30 -3.88 3.79
N TYR A 131 1.35 -4.44 4.39
CA TYR A 131 1.38 -4.72 5.83
C TYR A 131 1.29 -3.44 6.66
N ASP A 132 2.09 -2.42 6.33
CA ASP A 132 2.03 -1.09 6.96
C ASP A 132 0.62 -0.48 6.89
N THR A 133 0.01 -0.58 5.73
CA THR A 133 -1.33 -0.06 5.46
C THR A 133 -2.40 -0.74 6.32
N MET A 134 -2.29 -2.04 6.52
CA MET A 134 -3.23 -2.80 7.34
C MET A 134 -3.03 -2.57 8.84
N ILE A 135 -1.79 -2.38 9.29
CA ILE A 135 -1.50 -1.91 10.66
C ILE A 135 -2.16 -0.56 10.90
N TRP A 136 -1.98 0.38 9.99
CA TRP A 136 -2.58 1.71 10.04
C TRP A 136 -4.11 1.63 10.12
N LEU A 137 -4.74 0.87 9.22
CA LEU A 137 -6.20 0.68 9.20
C LEU A 137 -6.72 0.09 10.51
N ALA A 138 -5.99 -0.83 11.12
CA ALA A 138 -6.34 -1.44 12.39
C ALA A 138 -6.15 -0.50 13.60
N GLY A 139 -5.78 0.76 13.37
CA GLY A 139 -5.54 1.75 14.42
C GLY A 139 -4.15 1.72 15.01
N GLY A 140 -3.23 0.94 14.42
CA GLY A 140 -1.85 0.85 14.88
C GLY A 140 -1.08 2.15 14.70
N ARG A 141 -0.20 2.43 15.66
CA ARG A 141 0.71 3.59 15.68
C ARG A 141 2.07 3.15 16.22
N PRO A 142 2.74 2.20 15.53
CA PRO A 142 3.97 1.61 16.07
C PRO A 142 5.17 2.54 16.03
N PHE A 143 5.10 3.62 15.23
CA PHE A 143 6.23 4.51 14.98
C PHE A 143 5.89 5.95 15.32
N SER A 144 6.83 6.63 15.97
CA SER A 144 6.76 8.09 16.14
C SER A 144 8.15 8.70 16.13
N THR A 145 8.24 9.95 15.70
CA THR A 145 9.48 10.73 15.68
C THR A 145 9.25 12.02 16.44
N SER A 146 10.17 12.37 17.35
CA SER A 146 10.11 13.62 18.08
C SER A 146 10.19 14.84 17.17
N ASN A 147 9.78 15.98 17.67
CA ASN A 147 9.72 17.22 16.92
C ASN A 147 11.09 17.69 16.40
N ASP A 148 12.16 17.39 17.11
CA ASP A 148 13.53 17.70 16.68
C ASP A 148 14.12 16.65 15.72
N GLY A 149 13.36 15.59 15.43
CA GLY A 149 13.76 14.52 14.53
C GLY A 149 14.80 13.54 15.11
N LYS A 150 15.15 13.65 16.39
CA LYS A 150 16.27 12.90 16.99
C LYS A 150 15.83 11.62 17.69
N ASN A 151 14.63 11.62 18.28
CA ASN A 151 14.11 10.48 19.01
C ASN A 151 13.09 9.74 18.15
N VAL A 152 13.27 8.44 18.00
CA VAL A 152 12.37 7.58 17.24
C VAL A 152 11.86 6.47 18.15
N THR A 153 10.55 6.35 18.27
CA THR A 153 9.90 5.26 18.98
C THR A 153 9.53 4.16 17.97
N ILE A 154 9.87 2.93 18.30
CA ILE A 154 9.55 1.74 17.51
C ILE A 154 8.91 0.72 18.44
N ASN A 155 7.62 0.52 18.33
CA ASN A 155 6.85 -0.36 19.18
C ASN A 155 5.87 -1.21 18.37
N LEU A 156 6.38 -2.16 17.60
CA LEU A 156 5.57 -3.07 16.78
C LEU A 156 4.96 -4.20 17.63
N THR A 157 5.71 -4.73 18.57
CA THR A 157 5.32 -5.94 19.31
C THR A 157 4.19 -5.69 20.31
N ASP A 158 4.10 -4.50 20.89
CA ASP A 158 3.08 -4.14 21.87
C ASP A 158 1.99 -3.20 21.31
N ASP A 159 2.13 -2.76 20.07
CA ASP A 159 1.11 -1.96 19.40
C ASP A 159 -0.13 -2.82 19.11
N GLU A 160 -1.29 -2.37 19.61
CA GLU A 160 -2.53 -3.13 19.52
C GLU A 160 -2.97 -3.35 18.06
N GLY A 161 -2.90 -2.33 17.21
CA GLY A 161 -3.28 -2.45 15.80
C GLY A 161 -2.38 -3.40 15.03
N THR A 162 -1.07 -3.38 15.32
CA THR A 162 -0.12 -4.35 14.75
C THR A 162 -0.46 -5.77 15.15
N ARG A 163 -0.76 -6.02 16.42
CA ARG A 163 -1.16 -7.34 16.91
C ARG A 163 -2.48 -7.79 16.29
N THR A 164 -3.47 -6.93 16.26
CA THR A 164 -4.80 -7.22 15.70
C THR A 164 -4.69 -7.67 14.25
N PHE A 165 -3.97 -6.95 13.41
CA PHE A 165 -3.79 -7.36 12.01
C PHE A 165 -2.93 -8.62 11.90
N THR A 166 -1.83 -8.70 12.62
CA THR A 166 -0.91 -9.84 12.56
C THR A 166 -1.62 -11.16 12.94
N GLU A 167 -2.41 -11.17 13.99
CA GLU A 167 -3.18 -12.34 14.41
C GLU A 167 -4.25 -12.72 13.38
N PHE A 168 -4.99 -11.73 12.87
CA PHE A 168 -6.01 -11.95 11.83
C PHE A 168 -5.40 -12.53 10.55
N TRP A 169 -4.32 -11.92 10.08
CA TRP A 169 -3.69 -12.35 8.83
C TRP A 169 -3.00 -13.71 8.96
N GLN A 170 -2.40 -13.99 10.11
CA GLN A 170 -1.87 -15.32 10.40
C GLN A 170 -2.95 -16.39 10.32
N LYS A 171 -4.13 -16.13 10.87
CA LYS A 171 -5.27 -17.02 10.77
C LYS A 171 -5.69 -17.26 9.32
N MET A 172 -5.79 -16.19 8.53
CA MET A 172 -6.14 -16.25 7.12
C MET A 172 -5.13 -17.10 6.33
N ILE A 173 -3.83 -16.95 6.63
CA ILE A 173 -2.75 -17.70 6.00
C ILE A 173 -2.80 -19.16 6.43
N ASP A 174 -2.90 -19.44 7.72
CA ASP A 174 -2.90 -20.80 8.28
C ASP A 174 -4.05 -21.64 7.76
N GLU A 175 -5.23 -21.02 7.58
CA GLU A 175 -6.40 -21.71 7.05
C GLU A 175 -6.44 -21.77 5.51
N GLY A 176 -5.42 -21.23 4.84
CA GLY A 176 -5.29 -21.28 3.39
C GLY A 176 -6.29 -20.43 2.62
N LEU A 177 -6.68 -19.32 3.21
CA LEU A 177 -7.66 -18.40 2.65
C LEU A 177 -7.01 -17.33 1.78
N VAL A 178 -5.71 -17.08 1.98
CA VAL A 178 -4.87 -16.15 1.21
C VAL A 178 -3.76 -16.92 0.53
N ALA A 179 -3.55 -16.68 -0.76
CA ALA A 179 -2.45 -17.27 -1.51
C ALA A 179 -1.15 -16.52 -1.18
N THR A 180 -0.18 -17.24 -0.61
CA THR A 180 1.12 -16.65 -0.20
C THR A 180 2.25 -16.87 -1.21
N ASN A 181 1.98 -17.57 -2.30
CA ASN A 181 2.95 -17.93 -3.35
C ASN A 181 2.79 -17.12 -4.64
N LEU A 182 1.88 -16.17 -4.68
CA LEU A 182 1.62 -15.31 -5.83
C LEU A 182 1.98 -13.87 -5.49
N THR A 183 3.03 -13.37 -6.12
CA THR A 183 3.40 -11.96 -6.00
C THR A 183 2.48 -11.11 -6.85
N THR A 184 1.88 -10.10 -6.27
CA THR A 184 1.00 -9.16 -6.96
C THR A 184 1.67 -8.60 -8.22
N TRP A 185 0.93 -8.57 -9.32
CA TRP A 185 1.36 -8.14 -10.66
C TRP A 185 2.32 -9.11 -11.39
N SER A 186 2.71 -10.23 -10.80
CA SER A 186 3.40 -11.29 -11.53
C SER A 186 2.47 -11.95 -12.57
N ASP A 187 3.03 -12.60 -13.56
CA ASP A 187 2.24 -13.30 -14.57
C ASP A 187 1.33 -14.37 -13.96
N GLY A 188 1.84 -15.13 -12.99
CA GLY A 188 1.03 -16.14 -12.29
C GLY A 188 -0.12 -15.53 -11.48
N TRP A 189 0.09 -14.36 -10.88
CA TRP A 189 -0.99 -13.63 -10.20
C TRP A 189 -2.04 -13.12 -11.20
N LYS A 190 -1.61 -12.53 -12.32
CA LYS A 190 -2.52 -12.05 -13.38
C LYS A 190 -3.36 -13.18 -13.96
N GLU A 191 -2.75 -14.33 -14.20
CA GLU A 191 -3.46 -15.53 -14.66
C GLU A 191 -4.49 -15.99 -13.63
N ALA A 192 -4.11 -16.12 -12.37
CA ALA A 192 -5.01 -16.54 -11.30
C ALA A 192 -6.20 -15.58 -11.09
N VAL A 193 -5.95 -14.27 -11.12
CA VAL A 193 -7.01 -13.25 -11.04
C VAL A 193 -7.91 -13.30 -12.28
N GLY A 194 -7.32 -13.42 -13.47
CA GLY A 194 -8.06 -13.53 -14.74
C GLY A 194 -8.97 -14.75 -14.81
N GLU A 195 -8.57 -15.85 -14.19
CA GLU A 195 -9.35 -17.09 -14.10
C GLU A 195 -10.35 -17.12 -12.94
N GLY A 196 -10.42 -16.05 -12.14
CA GLY A 196 -11.31 -15.98 -10.98
C GLY A 196 -10.88 -16.82 -9.79
N LYS A 197 -9.60 -17.20 -9.70
CA LYS A 197 -9.02 -17.97 -8.58
C LYS A 197 -8.59 -17.10 -7.41
N ILE A 198 -8.45 -15.79 -7.62
CA ILE A 198 -8.24 -14.76 -6.61
C ILE A 198 -9.42 -13.81 -6.71
N ALA A 199 -10.23 -13.73 -5.66
CA ALA A 199 -11.53 -13.06 -5.72
C ALA A 199 -11.48 -11.54 -5.51
N SER A 200 -10.47 -11.03 -4.82
CA SER A 200 -10.44 -9.63 -4.39
C SER A 200 -9.04 -9.14 -4.06
N MET A 201 -8.94 -7.84 -3.86
CA MET A 201 -7.74 -7.20 -3.30
C MET A 201 -8.12 -5.97 -2.48
N PHE A 202 -7.33 -5.74 -1.45
CA PHE A 202 -7.26 -4.46 -0.75
C PHE A 202 -6.18 -3.62 -1.43
N SER A 203 -6.53 -2.47 -1.95
CA SER A 203 -5.60 -1.65 -2.72
C SER A 203 -5.94 -0.17 -2.67
N GLY A 204 -4.99 0.66 -3.05
CA GLY A 204 -5.19 2.09 -3.15
C GLY A 204 -6.08 2.50 -4.33
N ALA A 205 -6.61 3.70 -4.25
CA ALA A 205 -7.53 4.27 -5.26
C ALA A 205 -6.91 4.47 -6.65
N TRP A 206 -5.61 4.25 -6.80
CA TRP A 206 -4.89 4.22 -8.08
C TRP A 206 -5.12 2.94 -8.89
N LEU A 207 -5.79 1.94 -8.30
CA LEU A 207 -5.95 0.61 -8.89
C LEU A 207 -6.79 0.56 -10.19
N PRO A 208 -7.87 1.35 -10.39
CA PRO A 208 -8.74 1.20 -11.56
C PRO A 208 -8.00 1.20 -12.90
N SER A 209 -7.10 2.13 -13.14
CA SER A 209 -6.33 2.20 -14.39
C SER A 209 -5.38 1.02 -14.55
N LEU A 210 -4.81 0.51 -13.45
CA LEU A 210 -3.93 -0.67 -13.48
C LEU A 210 -4.70 -1.97 -13.72
N LEU A 211 -5.91 -2.11 -13.19
CA LEU A 211 -6.79 -3.23 -13.52
C LEU A 211 -7.14 -3.22 -15.01
N MET A 212 -7.48 -2.05 -15.56
CA MET A 212 -7.80 -1.92 -16.97
C MET A 212 -6.62 -2.32 -17.87
N SER A 213 -5.41 -1.86 -17.56
CA SER A 213 -4.23 -2.13 -18.38
C SER A 213 -3.69 -3.56 -18.23
N ASN A 214 -3.75 -4.15 -17.02
CA ASN A 214 -3.19 -5.48 -16.75
C ASN A 214 -4.18 -6.63 -16.89
N LEU A 215 -5.46 -6.37 -16.63
CA LEU A 215 -6.54 -7.36 -16.60
C LEU A 215 -7.75 -6.91 -17.43
N PRO A 216 -7.56 -6.53 -18.71
CA PRO A 216 -8.67 -6.06 -19.53
C PRO A 216 -9.76 -7.12 -19.75
N GLY A 217 -9.39 -8.40 -19.68
CA GLY A 217 -10.32 -9.52 -19.83
C GLY A 217 -11.33 -9.68 -18.67
N THR A 218 -11.12 -9.00 -17.55
CA THR A 218 -12.05 -9.02 -16.40
C THR A 218 -12.92 -7.75 -16.34
N ALA A 219 -12.93 -6.95 -17.38
CA ALA A 219 -13.75 -5.73 -17.45
C ALA A 219 -15.24 -6.05 -17.23
N GLY A 220 -15.90 -5.24 -16.43
CA GLY A 220 -17.30 -5.41 -16.06
C GLY A 220 -17.56 -6.30 -14.86
N LEU A 221 -16.58 -7.12 -14.45
CA LEU A 221 -16.73 -8.09 -13.36
C LEU A 221 -16.41 -7.50 -11.97
N TRP A 222 -15.66 -6.43 -11.91
CA TRP A 222 -15.17 -5.83 -10.66
C TRP A 222 -16.15 -4.80 -10.09
N ARG A 223 -16.12 -4.70 -8.77
CA ARG A 223 -16.77 -3.63 -8.00
C ARG A 223 -15.83 -3.13 -6.92
N VAL A 224 -16.16 -2.00 -6.32
CA VAL A 224 -15.41 -1.45 -5.21
C VAL A 224 -16.33 -1.11 -4.04
N ALA A 225 -15.87 -1.35 -2.83
CA ALA A 225 -16.53 -1.01 -1.58
C ALA A 225 -15.53 -0.42 -0.58
N GLN A 226 -16.04 0.12 0.52
CA GLN A 226 -15.19 0.56 1.63
C GLN A 226 -14.45 -0.63 2.24
N MET A 227 -13.26 -0.38 2.76
CA MET A 227 -12.48 -1.41 3.45
C MET A 227 -13.28 -2.02 4.61
N PRO A 228 -13.30 -3.36 4.72
CA PRO A 228 -13.72 -3.97 5.97
C PRO A 228 -12.69 -3.68 7.07
N THR A 229 -13.18 -3.50 8.28
CA THR A 229 -12.38 -3.17 9.46
C THR A 229 -12.66 -4.14 10.60
N PRO A 230 -11.82 -4.21 11.64
CA PRO A 230 -12.03 -5.16 12.74
C PRO A 230 -13.44 -5.07 13.38
N ASP A 231 -13.96 -3.86 13.55
CA ASP A 231 -15.23 -3.57 14.22
C ASP A 231 -16.36 -3.09 13.29
N GLY A 232 -16.09 -2.99 11.99
CA GLY A 232 -17.04 -2.51 10.99
C GLY A 232 -17.15 -0.99 10.88
N SER A 233 -16.31 -0.23 11.59
CA SER A 233 -16.24 1.23 11.45
C SER A 233 -15.78 1.65 10.06
N TYR A 234 -16.22 2.83 9.62
CA TYR A 234 -15.83 3.41 8.35
C TYR A 234 -14.52 4.20 8.49
N THR A 235 -13.43 3.50 8.63
CA THR A 235 -12.08 4.06 8.62
C THR A 235 -11.25 3.37 7.56
N THR A 236 -10.21 4.03 7.09
CA THR A 236 -9.24 3.44 6.17
C THR A 236 -7.87 4.07 6.34
N SER A 237 -6.93 3.61 5.53
CA SER A 237 -5.56 4.08 5.46
C SER A 237 -5.20 4.43 4.02
N GLU A 238 -3.95 4.82 3.77
CA GLU A 238 -3.45 5.05 2.42
C GLU A 238 -2.36 4.05 2.06
N ASN A 239 -2.39 3.56 0.83
CA ASN A 239 -1.33 2.80 0.23
C ASN A 239 -0.85 3.51 -1.03
N GLY A 240 0.38 3.99 -1.02
CA GLY A 240 0.91 4.83 -2.08
C GLY A 240 0.42 6.27 -1.97
N GLY A 241 0.47 6.96 -3.11
CA GLY A 241 0.34 8.40 -3.16
C GLY A 241 1.69 9.08 -2.99
N SER A 242 1.80 10.26 -3.55
CA SER A 242 3.05 11.00 -3.62
C SER A 242 2.86 12.50 -3.57
N ALA A 243 3.94 13.19 -3.28
CA ALA A 243 4.06 14.63 -3.28
C ALA A 243 5.15 15.08 -4.25
N LEU A 244 5.07 16.31 -4.69
CA LEU A 244 6.18 17.00 -5.30
C LEU A 244 6.86 17.89 -4.26
N ALA A 245 8.19 17.82 -4.18
CA ALA A 245 8.98 18.57 -3.25
C ALA A 245 10.15 19.26 -3.95
N VAL A 246 10.62 20.36 -3.37
CA VAL A 246 11.79 21.10 -3.85
C VAL A 246 13.00 20.66 -3.04
N LEU A 247 14.06 20.27 -3.70
CA LEU A 247 15.31 19.92 -3.04
C LEU A 247 16.04 21.17 -2.52
N GLN A 248 16.58 21.06 -1.31
CA GLN A 248 17.30 22.16 -0.64
C GLN A 248 18.48 22.69 -1.46
N ARG A 249 19.09 21.83 -2.27
CA ARG A 249 20.22 22.18 -3.13
C ARG A 249 19.82 22.68 -4.53
N SER A 250 18.53 22.86 -4.79
CA SER A 250 18.08 23.46 -6.05
C SER A 250 18.68 24.85 -6.21
N ARG A 251 19.18 25.11 -7.42
CA ARG A 251 19.63 26.46 -7.81
C ARG A 251 18.50 27.32 -8.35
N LYS A 252 17.30 26.78 -8.42
CA LYS A 252 16.10 27.44 -8.99
C LYS A 252 14.89 27.26 -8.08
N PRO A 253 14.99 27.58 -6.77
CA PRO A 253 13.93 27.26 -5.81
C PRO A 253 12.61 27.95 -6.15
N GLU A 254 12.61 29.17 -6.65
CA GLU A 254 11.40 29.89 -7.01
C GLU A 254 10.68 29.25 -8.21
N ALA A 255 11.39 28.93 -9.26
CA ALA A 255 10.83 28.24 -10.43
C ALA A 255 10.32 26.84 -10.08
N SER A 256 11.04 26.15 -9.19
CA SER A 256 10.67 24.83 -8.69
C SER A 256 9.38 24.88 -7.90
N TYR A 257 9.24 25.83 -6.99
CA TYR A 257 8.00 26.02 -6.24
C TYR A 257 6.81 26.35 -7.16
N ARG A 258 6.99 27.26 -8.10
CA ARG A 258 5.95 27.60 -9.08
C ARG A 258 5.51 26.40 -9.92
N PHE A 259 6.44 25.52 -10.24
CA PHE A 259 6.11 24.28 -10.94
C PHE A 259 5.28 23.33 -10.07
N ILE A 260 5.68 23.05 -8.83
CA ILE A 260 4.91 22.15 -7.96
C ILE A 260 3.54 22.73 -7.61
N GLU A 261 3.44 24.03 -7.42
CA GLU A 261 2.15 24.71 -7.20
C GLU A 261 1.22 24.57 -8.41
N TYR A 262 1.72 24.76 -9.61
CA TYR A 262 0.93 24.52 -10.82
C TYR A 262 0.47 23.06 -10.91
N ALA A 263 1.37 22.12 -10.74
CA ALA A 263 1.08 20.70 -10.85
C ALA A 263 0.11 20.17 -9.77
N CYS A 264 0.19 20.71 -8.56
CA CYS A 264 -0.48 20.11 -7.38
C CYS A 264 -1.61 20.98 -6.81
N HIS A 265 -1.67 22.27 -7.16
CA HIS A 265 -2.66 23.18 -6.58
C HIS A 265 -3.49 23.91 -7.64
N ASN A 266 -2.99 24.07 -8.85
CA ASN A 266 -3.71 24.70 -9.94
C ASN A 266 -4.68 23.72 -10.62
N ALA A 267 -5.89 24.18 -10.95
CA ALA A 267 -6.94 23.35 -11.54
C ALA A 267 -6.50 22.64 -12.84
N GLU A 268 -5.77 23.33 -13.72
CA GLU A 268 -5.31 22.74 -15.00
C GLU A 268 -4.25 21.64 -14.76
N GLY A 269 -3.31 21.89 -13.86
CA GLY A 269 -2.27 20.91 -13.52
C GLY A 269 -2.86 19.65 -12.87
N ILE A 270 -3.82 19.83 -11.97
CA ILE A 270 -4.54 18.71 -11.32
C ILE A 270 -5.33 17.94 -12.37
N LYS A 271 -6.11 18.63 -13.23
CA LYS A 271 -6.90 17.99 -14.27
C LYS A 271 -6.03 17.15 -15.22
N ALA A 272 -4.89 17.65 -15.64
CA ALA A 272 -3.98 16.92 -16.52
C ALA A 272 -3.51 15.59 -15.89
N ARG A 273 -3.23 15.56 -14.58
CA ARG A 273 -2.83 14.34 -13.87
C ARG A 273 -3.99 13.38 -13.66
N VAL A 274 -5.17 13.89 -13.30
CA VAL A 274 -6.38 13.08 -13.11
C VAL A 274 -6.81 12.45 -14.42
N ASP A 275 -6.78 13.19 -15.52
CA ASP A 275 -7.04 12.66 -16.87
C ASP A 275 -6.01 11.58 -17.28
N GLY A 276 -4.79 11.66 -16.74
CA GLY A 276 -3.76 10.64 -16.91
C GLY A 276 -3.88 9.42 -15.98
N GLY A 277 -4.91 9.35 -15.14
CA GLY A 277 -5.21 8.20 -14.28
C GLY A 277 -4.76 8.33 -12.81
N ALA A 278 -4.20 9.48 -12.40
CA ALA A 278 -3.89 9.72 -10.99
C ALA A 278 -5.18 9.92 -10.17
N PHE A 279 -5.20 9.38 -8.96
CA PHE A 279 -6.30 9.66 -8.04
C PHE A 279 -6.03 10.99 -7.31
N PRO A 280 -6.99 11.94 -7.31
CA PRO A 280 -6.74 13.28 -6.79
C PRO A 280 -6.56 13.31 -5.27
N ALA A 281 -5.79 14.27 -4.80
CA ALA A 281 -5.58 14.57 -3.39
C ALA A 281 -6.34 15.82 -2.92
N ASP A 282 -7.00 16.52 -3.82
CA ASP A 282 -7.71 17.78 -3.53
C ASP A 282 -9.21 17.57 -3.35
N ASN A 283 -9.78 18.31 -2.41
CA ASN A 283 -11.20 18.23 -2.07
C ASN A 283 -12.10 18.78 -3.18
N ILE A 284 -11.61 19.65 -4.03
CA ILE A 284 -12.40 20.21 -5.15
C ILE A 284 -12.71 19.09 -6.16
N THR A 285 -11.69 18.38 -6.64
CA THR A 285 -11.89 17.25 -7.57
C THR A 285 -12.69 16.13 -6.93
N LEU A 286 -12.39 15.78 -5.68
CA LEU A 286 -13.06 14.70 -4.96
C LEU A 286 -14.56 14.96 -4.69
N SER A 287 -15.00 16.21 -4.77
CA SER A 287 -16.41 16.61 -4.66
C SER A 287 -17.05 17.02 -6.00
N ASP A 288 -16.29 16.99 -7.08
CA ASP A 288 -16.78 17.34 -8.40
C ASP A 288 -17.79 16.31 -8.93
N ARG A 289 -18.93 16.78 -9.46
CA ARG A 289 -20.02 15.91 -9.92
C ARG A 289 -19.62 15.02 -11.08
N GLU A 290 -18.84 15.52 -12.02
CA GLU A 290 -18.40 14.76 -13.18
C GLU A 290 -17.46 13.64 -12.75
N PHE A 291 -16.50 13.94 -11.87
CA PHE A 291 -15.60 12.94 -11.28
C PHE A 291 -16.36 11.85 -10.50
N LEU A 292 -17.31 12.25 -9.64
CA LEU A 292 -18.08 11.32 -8.80
C LEU A 292 -19.03 10.41 -9.60
N ARG A 293 -19.53 10.86 -10.72
CA ARG A 293 -20.48 10.12 -11.57
C ARG A 293 -19.81 9.24 -12.62
N LYS A 294 -18.50 9.28 -12.71
CA LYS A 294 -17.76 8.48 -13.71
C LYS A 294 -17.98 6.99 -13.45
N THR A 295 -18.41 6.27 -14.51
CA THR A 295 -18.68 4.83 -14.48
C THR A 295 -17.74 4.02 -15.37
N THR A 296 -16.81 4.69 -16.06
CA THR A 296 -15.89 4.09 -17.01
C THR A 296 -14.44 4.32 -16.63
N VAL A 297 -13.56 3.46 -17.13
CA VAL A 297 -12.10 3.62 -17.06
C VAL A 297 -11.59 3.69 -18.49
N THR A 298 -10.73 4.65 -18.78
CA THR A 298 -10.16 4.84 -20.12
C THR A 298 -9.03 3.83 -20.34
N ASP A 299 -9.09 3.07 -21.45
CA ASP A 299 -8.03 2.15 -21.86
C ASP A 299 -6.88 2.85 -22.62
N GLU A 300 -5.86 2.09 -23.00
CA GLU A 300 -4.68 2.62 -23.71
C GLU A 300 -5.01 3.25 -25.07
N ARG A 301 -6.14 2.87 -25.67
CA ARG A 301 -6.64 3.40 -26.95
C ARG A 301 -7.48 4.66 -26.78
N GLY A 302 -7.71 5.12 -25.53
CA GLY A 302 -8.61 6.22 -25.21
C GLY A 302 -10.10 5.83 -25.22
N ILE A 303 -10.40 4.52 -25.22
CA ILE A 303 -11.79 4.04 -25.17
C ILE A 303 -12.23 3.93 -23.72
N GLU A 304 -13.43 4.41 -23.45
CA GLU A 304 -14.05 4.29 -22.13
C GLU A 304 -14.75 2.94 -21.95
N ILE A 305 -14.31 2.19 -20.94
CA ILE A 305 -14.78 0.84 -20.62
C ILE A 305 -15.50 0.86 -19.27
N PRO A 306 -16.71 0.29 -19.15
CA PRO A 306 -17.39 0.16 -17.87
C PRO A 306 -16.78 -0.96 -17.02
N TYR A 307 -15.53 -0.78 -16.62
CA TYR A 307 -14.72 -1.81 -15.95
C TYR A 307 -15.36 -2.29 -14.67
N PHE A 308 -16.04 -1.41 -13.93
CA PHE A 308 -16.74 -1.70 -12.68
C PHE A 308 -18.26 -1.93 -12.90
N GLY A 309 -18.66 -2.42 -14.08
CA GLY A 309 -20.05 -2.79 -14.37
C GLY A 309 -21.04 -1.65 -14.30
N GLY A 310 -20.62 -0.43 -14.55
CA GLY A 310 -21.46 0.77 -14.45
C GLY A 310 -21.53 1.39 -13.06
N GLN A 311 -20.76 0.88 -12.09
CA GLN A 311 -20.68 1.48 -10.77
C GLN A 311 -20.01 2.86 -10.83
N GLU A 312 -20.53 3.81 -10.07
CA GLU A 312 -19.88 5.12 -9.81
C GLU A 312 -18.71 4.91 -8.81
N TYR A 313 -17.63 4.28 -9.27
CA TYR A 313 -16.53 3.83 -8.42
C TYR A 313 -15.77 4.98 -7.74
N ASN A 314 -15.67 6.14 -8.38
CA ASN A 314 -15.03 7.31 -7.77
C ASN A 314 -15.80 7.86 -6.57
N ARG A 315 -17.11 7.62 -6.49
CA ARG A 315 -17.91 8.00 -5.32
C ARG A 315 -17.45 7.20 -4.08
N VAL A 316 -17.21 5.91 -4.26
CA VAL A 316 -16.70 5.05 -3.18
C VAL A 316 -15.28 5.45 -2.80
N LEU A 317 -14.41 5.68 -3.79
CA LEU A 317 -13.02 6.05 -3.56
C LEU A 317 -12.87 7.44 -2.94
N SER A 318 -13.72 8.39 -3.32
CA SER A 318 -13.75 9.72 -2.72
C SER A 318 -14.16 9.66 -1.25
N GLN A 319 -15.15 8.83 -0.92
CA GLN A 319 -15.54 8.61 0.48
C GLN A 319 -14.43 7.90 1.27
N ALA A 320 -13.72 6.97 0.67
CA ALA A 320 -12.54 6.36 1.28
C ALA A 320 -11.48 7.41 1.62
N ALA A 321 -11.23 8.38 0.74
CA ALA A 321 -10.30 9.46 1.01
C ALA A 321 -10.68 10.30 2.25
N GLU A 322 -11.97 10.54 2.46
CA GLU A 322 -12.47 11.22 3.66
C GLU A 322 -12.31 10.36 4.93
N ASN A 323 -12.33 9.05 4.79
CA ASN A 323 -12.26 8.10 5.90
C ASN A 323 -10.82 7.75 6.33
N VAL A 324 -9.81 8.25 5.65
CA VAL A 324 -8.41 7.98 6.01
C VAL A 324 -8.13 8.50 7.42
N SER A 325 -7.73 7.60 8.31
CA SER A 325 -7.38 8.00 9.68
C SER A 325 -6.01 8.69 9.69
N THR A 326 -5.91 9.77 10.45
CA THR A 326 -4.68 10.53 10.61
C THR A 326 -3.85 10.03 11.78
N GLY A 327 -2.60 10.49 11.89
CA GLY A 327 -1.72 10.18 13.01
C GLY A 327 -0.79 8.99 12.82
N TYR A 328 -0.94 8.21 11.75
CA TYR A 328 0.05 7.21 11.41
C TYR A 328 1.34 7.89 10.92
N GLN A 329 2.47 7.44 11.40
CA GLN A 329 3.77 7.97 11.01
C GLN A 329 4.64 6.86 10.41
N TYR A 330 5.24 7.15 9.26
CA TYR A 330 6.32 6.33 8.72
C TYR A 330 7.63 6.65 9.46
N LEU A 331 8.52 5.69 9.47
CA LEU A 331 9.87 5.89 10.01
C LEU A 331 10.67 6.90 9.17
N PRO A 332 11.60 7.65 9.77
CA PRO A 332 12.54 8.49 9.00
C PRO A 332 13.56 7.69 8.19
N PHE A 333 13.50 6.35 8.23
CA PHE A 333 14.26 5.40 7.42
C PHE A 333 13.36 4.28 6.86
N GLU A 334 12.16 4.65 6.41
CA GLU A 334 11.13 3.71 5.93
C GLU A 334 11.58 2.90 4.70
N VAL A 335 12.44 3.47 3.85
CA VAL A 335 12.98 2.75 2.70
C VAL A 335 13.77 1.51 3.16
N TYR A 336 14.59 1.67 4.19
CA TYR A 336 15.27 0.54 4.84
C TYR A 336 14.27 -0.42 5.48
N ALA A 337 13.30 0.11 6.23
CA ALA A 337 12.31 -0.72 6.92
C ALA A 337 11.58 -1.66 5.96
N ARG A 338 11.17 -1.17 4.81
CA ARG A 338 10.50 -1.97 3.77
C ARG A 338 11.44 -3.01 3.14
N SER A 339 12.70 -2.68 2.97
CA SER A 339 13.71 -3.64 2.50
C SER A 339 13.92 -4.76 3.52
N ASP A 340 14.07 -4.41 4.80
CA ASP A 340 14.31 -5.36 5.88
C ASP A 340 13.09 -6.26 6.16
N PHE A 341 11.87 -5.77 5.93
CA PHE A 341 10.66 -6.56 6.04
C PHE A 341 10.74 -7.88 5.25
N ARG A 342 11.36 -7.87 4.08
CA ARG A 342 11.50 -9.07 3.23
C ARG A 342 12.30 -10.18 3.90
N THR A 343 13.27 -9.82 4.72
CA THR A 343 14.17 -10.75 5.41
C THR A 343 13.71 -11.12 6.80
N THR A 344 12.69 -10.46 7.32
CA THR A 344 12.09 -10.65 8.63
C THR A 344 10.68 -11.23 8.52
N VAL A 345 9.66 -10.41 8.43
CA VAL A 345 8.27 -10.85 8.29
C VAL A 345 8.05 -11.63 6.99
N GLY A 346 8.70 -11.23 5.90
CA GLY A 346 8.61 -11.91 4.61
C GLY A 346 9.06 -13.38 4.64
N LYS A 347 9.93 -13.76 5.57
CA LYS A 347 10.31 -15.17 5.76
C LYS A 347 9.14 -16.04 6.22
N ALA A 348 8.25 -15.51 7.06
CA ALA A 348 7.06 -16.22 7.51
C ALA A 348 6.12 -16.54 6.33
N TYR A 349 5.96 -15.62 5.39
CA TYR A 349 5.18 -15.85 4.16
C TYR A 349 5.80 -16.96 3.30
N LYS A 350 7.09 -16.92 3.08
CA LYS A 350 7.81 -17.96 2.31
C LYS A 350 7.69 -19.34 2.93
N TRP A 351 7.76 -19.41 4.24
CA TRP A 351 7.61 -20.66 4.97
C TRP A 351 6.19 -21.19 4.88
N SER A 352 5.19 -20.35 5.09
CA SER A 352 3.79 -20.74 4.97
C SER A 352 3.48 -21.30 3.57
N SER A 353 4.07 -20.71 2.53
CA SER A 353 3.95 -21.20 1.16
C SER A 353 4.58 -22.59 0.98
N ARG A 354 5.75 -22.85 1.61
CA ARG A 354 6.42 -24.15 1.56
C ARG A 354 5.64 -25.23 2.31
N LEU A 355 5.15 -24.91 3.50
CA LEU A 355 4.32 -25.83 4.30
C LEU A 355 3.08 -26.26 3.54
N ARG A 356 2.44 -25.34 2.85
CA ARG A 356 1.26 -25.65 2.04
C ARG A 356 1.59 -26.60 0.90
N LYS A 357 2.64 -26.32 0.14
CA LYS A 357 3.09 -27.22 -0.93
C LYS A 357 3.36 -28.63 -0.44
N GLU A 358 3.95 -28.74 0.74
CA GLU A 358 4.21 -30.05 1.35
C GLU A 358 2.92 -30.73 1.79
N GLN A 359 1.98 -30.00 2.39
CA GLN A 359 0.68 -30.54 2.76
C GLN A 359 -0.09 -31.03 1.52
N ASP A 360 -0.08 -30.26 0.44
CA ASP A 360 -0.70 -30.63 -0.84
C ASP A 360 -0.05 -31.90 -1.39
N ARG A 361 1.27 -31.99 -1.35
CA ARG A 361 2.02 -33.18 -1.75
C ARG A 361 1.63 -34.42 -0.94
N LEU A 362 1.55 -34.27 0.38
CA LEU A 362 1.13 -35.36 1.27
C LEU A 362 -0.31 -35.81 1.01
N ASN A 363 -1.20 -34.88 0.74
CA ASN A 363 -2.59 -35.16 0.39
C ASN A 363 -2.71 -35.94 -0.94
N ILE A 364 -1.89 -35.59 -1.94
CA ILE A 364 -1.83 -36.32 -3.21
C ILE A 364 -1.34 -37.75 -2.99
N ILE A 365 -0.31 -37.92 -2.20
CA ILE A 365 0.23 -39.26 -1.85
C ILE A 365 -0.81 -40.10 -1.11
N ALA A 366 -1.49 -39.52 -0.13
CA ALA A 366 -2.52 -40.19 0.66
C ALA A 366 -3.70 -40.63 -0.23
N ALA A 367 -4.00 -39.89 -1.31
CA ALA A 367 -4.99 -40.24 -2.31
C ALA A 367 -4.50 -41.26 -3.37
N GLY A 368 -3.28 -41.82 -3.20
CA GLY A 368 -2.70 -42.80 -4.10
C GLY A 368 -2.04 -42.21 -5.35
N GLY A 369 -1.86 -40.91 -5.42
CA GLY A 369 -1.18 -40.21 -6.51
C GLY A 369 0.35 -40.32 -6.41
N LYS A 370 1.02 -40.13 -7.55
CA LYS A 370 2.50 -40.07 -7.62
C LYS A 370 2.95 -38.63 -7.72
N VAL A 371 3.95 -38.25 -6.93
CA VAL A 371 4.58 -36.92 -6.98
C VAL A 371 6.06 -37.10 -7.30
N SER A 372 6.54 -36.31 -8.27
CA SER A 372 7.87 -36.46 -8.84
C SER A 372 9.00 -35.82 -8.04
N ASP A 373 8.71 -34.93 -7.09
CA ASP A 373 9.73 -34.19 -6.34
C ASP A 373 9.93 -34.72 -4.92
N LYS A 374 11.19 -34.99 -4.59
CA LYS A 374 11.61 -35.17 -3.18
C LYS A 374 11.70 -33.80 -2.54
N SER A 375 10.86 -33.57 -1.54
CA SER A 375 10.79 -32.29 -0.86
C SER A 375 11.98 -32.08 0.09
N ALA A 376 12.57 -30.89 0.03
CA ALA A 376 13.56 -30.41 0.99
C ALA A 376 12.96 -29.99 2.35
N ILE A 377 11.64 -30.10 2.51
CA ILE A 377 10.93 -29.61 3.73
C ILE A 377 11.14 -30.54 4.92
N GLY A 378 11.28 -31.84 4.69
CA GLY A 378 11.61 -32.80 5.75
C GLY A 378 12.90 -32.42 6.50
N ASP A 379 13.86 -31.84 5.79
CA ASP A 379 15.11 -31.36 6.38
C ASP A 379 14.94 -29.99 7.03
N ALA A 380 14.18 -29.09 6.43
CA ALA A 380 13.86 -27.78 7.00
C ALA A 380 13.01 -27.89 8.28
N LEU A 381 12.09 -28.86 8.38
CA LEU A 381 11.33 -29.15 9.60
C LEU A 381 12.20 -29.70 10.72
N LYS A 382 13.31 -30.37 10.40
CA LYS A 382 14.28 -30.85 11.38
C LYS A 382 15.20 -29.76 11.94
N GLU A 383 15.41 -28.69 11.16
CA GLU A 383 16.25 -27.55 11.55
C GLU A 383 15.50 -26.52 12.40
N THR A 384 14.17 -26.59 12.48
CA THR A 384 13.35 -25.64 13.23
C THR A 384 12.76 -26.29 14.47
N ASP A 385 13.46 -26.13 15.56
CA ASP A 385 13.02 -26.56 16.92
C ASP A 385 11.82 -25.75 17.46
N SER A 386 11.21 -24.88 16.69
CA SER A 386 9.98 -24.18 17.07
C SER A 386 9.16 -23.73 15.86
N ALA A 387 7.96 -24.26 15.72
CA ALA A 387 6.94 -23.77 14.78
C ALA A 387 6.67 -22.26 14.93
N ASP A 388 6.97 -21.68 16.08
CA ASP A 388 6.76 -20.26 16.40
C ASP A 388 7.74 -19.32 15.68
N ARG A 389 8.94 -19.78 15.31
CA ARG A 389 9.93 -18.95 14.62
C ARG A 389 9.52 -18.53 13.20
N LEU A 390 8.48 -19.14 12.66
CA LEU A 390 8.04 -18.94 11.29
C LEU A 390 6.66 -18.31 11.19
N LYS A 391 6.13 -17.85 12.30
CA LYS A 391 4.89 -17.07 12.37
C LYS A 391 5.15 -15.59 12.10
N LEU A 392 4.15 -14.90 11.61
CA LEU A 392 4.21 -13.43 11.40
C LEU A 392 4.64 -12.70 12.67
N LYS A 393 4.12 -13.10 13.81
CA LYS A 393 4.48 -12.54 15.13
C LYS A 393 5.99 -12.56 15.39
N SER A 394 6.64 -13.68 15.09
CA SER A 394 8.10 -13.80 15.23
C SER A 394 8.85 -12.92 14.23
N GLY A 395 8.32 -12.81 13.00
CA GLY A 395 8.85 -11.89 11.99
C GLY A 395 8.74 -10.42 12.42
N ILE A 396 7.63 -10.03 13.02
CA ILE A 396 7.43 -8.69 13.58
C ILE A 396 8.45 -8.40 14.71
N ALA A 397 8.69 -9.34 15.61
CA ALA A 397 9.68 -9.17 16.67
C ALA A 397 11.10 -8.99 16.11
N LEU A 398 11.46 -9.75 15.09
CA LEU A 398 12.74 -9.63 14.41
C LEU A 398 12.85 -8.30 13.66
N TRP A 399 11.79 -7.92 12.95
CA TRP A 399 11.73 -6.63 12.25
C TRP A 399 11.91 -5.46 13.21
N GLN A 400 11.21 -5.47 14.34
CA GLN A 400 11.40 -4.45 15.40
C GLN A 400 12.85 -4.37 15.88
N LYS A 401 13.48 -5.51 16.14
CA LYS A 401 14.88 -5.58 16.58
C LYS A 401 15.80 -4.93 15.54
N ASP A 402 15.68 -5.33 14.29
CA ASP A 402 16.51 -4.84 13.20
C ASP A 402 16.32 -3.33 12.97
N LEU A 403 15.08 -2.85 13.04
CA LEU A 403 14.77 -1.42 12.92
C LEU A 403 15.36 -0.59 14.06
N LYS A 404 15.28 -1.08 15.29
CA LYS A 404 15.87 -0.39 16.44
C LYS A 404 17.40 -0.31 16.31
N GLU A 405 18.03 -1.39 15.90
CA GLU A 405 19.47 -1.47 15.71
C GLU A 405 19.92 -0.54 14.54
N TYR A 406 19.22 -0.59 13.41
CA TYR A 406 19.50 0.30 12.28
C TYR A 406 19.34 1.78 12.65
N GLY A 407 18.23 2.13 13.31
CA GLY A 407 17.97 3.51 13.73
C GLY A 407 19.06 4.07 14.66
N ALA A 408 19.48 3.25 15.64
CA ALA A 408 20.59 3.61 16.54
C ALA A 408 21.90 3.83 15.76
N ASN A 409 22.20 2.96 14.80
CA ASN A 409 23.40 3.07 13.94
C ASN A 409 23.36 4.31 13.03
N GLN A 410 22.16 4.79 12.70
CA GLN A 410 21.98 6.04 11.95
C GLN A 410 22.05 7.31 12.84
N GLY A 411 22.24 7.15 14.14
CA GLY A 411 22.39 8.26 15.09
C GLY A 411 21.09 8.73 15.72
N PHE A 412 19.98 8.01 15.55
CA PHE A 412 18.74 8.29 16.28
C PHE A 412 18.82 7.76 17.70
N THR A 413 18.16 8.46 18.63
CA THR A 413 17.86 7.93 19.96
C THR A 413 16.62 7.07 19.85
N ILE A 414 16.75 5.76 20.03
CA ILE A 414 15.67 4.79 19.87
C ILE A 414 15.01 4.47 21.23
N GLN A 415 13.69 4.52 21.22
CA GLN A 415 12.83 4.16 22.37
C GLN A 415 11.96 2.95 22.07
#